data_7de226c22e7fc2453a1b38c8c0aa92f5
#
_entry.id   7de226c22e7fc2453a1b38c8c0aa92f5
#
_cell.length_a   1.000
_cell.length_b   1.000
_cell.length_c   1.000
_cell.angle_alpha   90.00
_cell.angle_beta   90.00
_cell.angle_gamma   90.00
#
_symmetry.space_group_name_H-M   'P 1'
#
loop_
_entity.id
_entity.type
_entity.pdbx_description
1 polymer ?
#
loop_
_entity_poly.entity_id
_entity_poly.type
_entity_poly.pdbx_seq_one_letter_code
_entity_poly.pdbx_strand_id
1 'polypeptide(L)'
;MKVVKSLIFILFALCSLSGKAQEVAADSTGYIVRVWEMAPNFTITLTDGKKVTLSELRGKVVMLQFTASWCGVCRKEMPFIEKDIWLKHKDNSAFALIGIDRDEPLDKVIAFGKSTGVTYPLGLDPGADIFAKYALRNAGITRNVLIDKDGRIVMLTRLYNEEEFAALTKKIDEMLAKK
;
A
#
# COMPACT_ATOMS: atom_id res chain seq x y z
N MET A 1 16.05 49.93 60.13
CA MET A 1 15.83 49.73 58.70
C MET A 1 16.06 48.25 58.39
N LYS A 2 15.01 47.44 58.23
CA LYS A 2 15.09 46.00 57.91
C LYS A 2 14.67 45.82 56.46
N VAL A 3 15.60 45.35 55.63
CA VAL A 3 15.37 45.03 54.23
C VAL A 3 14.88 43.60 54.14
N VAL A 4 13.62 43.40 53.72
CA VAL A 4 13.02 42.09 53.49
C VAL A 4 13.33 41.72 52.03
N LYS A 5 14.16 40.64 51.82
CA LYS A 5 14.42 40.03 50.54
C LYS A 5 13.27 39.09 50.22
N SER A 6 12.46 39.44 49.22
CA SER A 6 11.39 38.59 48.66
C SER A 6 12.03 37.59 47.70
N LEU A 7 11.99 36.30 48.02
CA LEU A 7 12.35 35.21 47.13
C LEU A 7 11.12 34.83 46.28
N ILE A 8 11.20 35.11 44.99
CA ILE A 8 10.18 34.68 44.01
C ILE A 8 10.58 33.27 43.54
N PHE A 9 9.84 32.26 43.98
CA PHE A 9 9.94 30.92 43.44
C PHE A 9 9.17 30.82 42.12
N ILE A 10 9.89 30.75 41.01
CA ILE A 10 9.31 30.46 39.71
C ILE A 10 9.13 28.94 39.60
N LEU A 11 7.87 28.50 39.71
CA LEU A 11 7.49 27.11 39.51
C LEU A 11 7.42 26.85 38.01
N PHE A 12 8.43 26.17 37.44
CA PHE A 12 8.40 25.65 36.09
C PHE A 12 7.46 24.43 36.06
N ALA A 13 6.23 24.60 35.63
CA ALA A 13 5.34 23.50 35.32
C ALA A 13 5.81 22.83 34.01
N LEU A 14 6.50 21.70 34.11
CA LEU A 14 6.75 20.81 32.98
C LEU A 14 5.39 20.23 32.51
N CYS A 15 4.82 20.83 31.49
CA CYS A 15 3.68 20.28 30.78
C CYS A 15 4.17 19.12 29.91
N SER A 16 4.10 17.88 30.44
CA SER A 16 4.35 16.67 29.69
C SER A 16 3.26 16.49 28.64
N LEU A 17 3.52 16.94 27.42
CA LEU A 17 2.69 16.61 26.25
C LEU A 17 2.86 15.11 25.94
N SER A 18 2.06 14.29 26.63
CA SER A 18 1.83 12.91 26.19
C SER A 18 1.07 12.94 24.88
N GLY A 19 1.80 12.98 23.76
CA GLY A 19 1.23 12.78 22.45
C GLY A 19 0.63 11.38 22.37
N LYS A 20 -0.66 11.23 22.65
CA LYS A 20 -1.39 10.02 22.30
C LYS A 20 -1.31 9.89 20.79
N ALA A 21 -0.59 8.88 20.30
CA ALA A 21 -0.70 8.48 18.90
C ALA A 21 -2.18 8.27 18.60
N GLN A 22 -2.73 9.07 17.71
CA GLN A 22 -4.13 8.99 17.31
C GLN A 22 -4.26 7.68 16.52
N GLU A 23 -4.88 6.68 17.13
CA GLU A 23 -5.18 5.42 16.47
C GLU A 23 -6.10 5.72 15.29
N VAL A 24 -5.58 5.55 14.07
CA VAL A 24 -6.34 5.79 12.85
C VAL A 24 -7.40 4.71 12.77
N ALA A 25 -8.65 5.07 13.06
CA ALA A 25 -9.77 4.15 12.92
C ALA A 25 -9.86 3.67 11.46
N ALA A 26 -9.94 2.35 11.27
CA ALA A 26 -10.18 1.77 9.96
C ALA A 26 -11.54 2.22 9.42
N ASP A 27 -11.62 2.42 8.11
CA ASP A 27 -12.89 2.65 7.44
C ASP A 27 -13.75 1.37 7.39
N SER A 28 -15.00 1.48 6.89
CA SER A 28 -15.91 0.34 6.76
C SER A 28 -15.39 -0.76 5.85
N THR A 29 -14.37 -0.48 5.02
CA THR A 29 -13.71 -1.46 4.14
C THR A 29 -12.53 -2.16 4.82
N GLY A 30 -12.09 -1.66 5.98
CA GLY A 30 -10.96 -2.15 6.76
C GLY A 30 -9.60 -1.58 6.31
N TYR A 31 -9.56 -0.55 5.47
CA TYR A 31 -8.36 0.23 5.26
C TYR A 31 -8.02 1.08 6.49
N ILE A 32 -6.72 1.22 6.80
CA ILE A 32 -6.19 2.12 7.83
C ILE A 32 -5.41 3.30 7.21
N VAL A 33 -5.34 3.35 5.90
CA VAL A 33 -4.77 4.45 5.10
C VAL A 33 -5.88 5.15 4.33
N ARG A 34 -5.63 6.40 3.91
CA ARG A 34 -6.60 7.22 3.18
C ARG A 34 -6.01 7.79 1.90
N VAL A 35 -6.88 8.11 0.97
CA VAL A 35 -6.50 8.89 -0.24
C VAL A 35 -5.89 10.21 0.18
N TRP A 36 -4.82 10.62 -0.50
CA TRP A 36 -3.96 11.79 -0.27
C TRP A 36 -2.93 11.65 0.86
N GLU A 37 -2.97 10.59 1.66
CA GLU A 37 -1.89 10.28 2.59
C GLU A 37 -0.66 9.71 1.85
N MET A 38 0.50 9.87 2.47
CA MET A 38 1.72 9.19 2.00
C MET A 38 1.58 7.69 2.19
N ALA A 39 1.83 6.92 1.15
CA ALA A 39 1.81 5.47 1.24
C ALA A 39 2.86 4.98 2.24
N PRO A 40 2.49 4.13 3.21
CA PRO A 40 3.43 3.52 4.14
C PRO A 40 4.58 2.81 3.42
N ASN A 41 5.82 3.16 3.77
CA ASN A 41 7.00 2.56 3.15
C ASN A 41 7.23 1.12 3.64
N PHE A 42 7.75 0.29 2.73
CA PHE A 42 8.15 -1.08 3.01
C PHE A 42 9.23 -1.53 2.02
N THR A 43 9.92 -2.62 2.35
CA THR A 43 10.76 -3.38 1.41
C THR A 43 10.16 -4.76 1.25
N ILE A 44 10.03 -5.23 0.02
CA ILE A 44 9.48 -6.53 -0.33
C ILE A 44 10.50 -7.35 -1.11
N THR A 45 10.54 -8.66 -0.87
CA THR A 45 11.30 -9.61 -1.69
C THR A 45 10.37 -10.21 -2.73
N LEU A 46 10.69 -10.03 -4.00
CA LEU A 46 9.94 -10.58 -5.12
C LEU A 46 10.23 -12.08 -5.30
N THR A 47 9.38 -12.77 -6.04
CA THR A 47 9.55 -14.22 -6.32
C THR A 47 10.81 -14.57 -7.12
N ASP A 48 11.44 -13.60 -7.79
CA ASP A 48 12.73 -13.74 -8.46
C ASP A 48 13.94 -13.43 -7.54
N GLY A 49 13.69 -13.16 -6.26
CA GLY A 49 14.70 -12.87 -5.25
C GLY A 49 15.12 -11.39 -5.16
N LYS A 50 14.69 -10.54 -6.08
CA LYS A 50 14.97 -9.11 -6.02
C LYS A 50 14.25 -8.45 -4.86
N LYS A 51 14.89 -7.45 -4.25
CA LYS A 51 14.27 -6.59 -3.24
C LYS A 51 13.84 -5.27 -3.88
N VAL A 52 12.65 -4.80 -3.53
CA VAL A 52 12.11 -3.52 -3.95
C VAL A 52 11.65 -2.76 -2.73
N THR A 53 12.08 -1.51 -2.60
CA THR A 53 11.61 -0.59 -1.57
C THR A 53 10.63 0.40 -2.20
N LEU A 54 9.44 0.57 -1.61
CA LEU A 54 8.42 1.46 -2.18
C LEU A 54 8.92 2.90 -2.37
N SER A 55 9.74 3.41 -1.44
CA SER A 55 10.30 4.76 -1.57
C SER A 55 11.28 4.93 -2.73
N GLU A 56 11.87 3.86 -3.24
CA GLU A 56 12.76 3.87 -4.42
C GLU A 56 11.97 3.98 -5.73
N LEU A 57 10.65 3.81 -5.68
CA LEU A 57 9.75 3.96 -6.84
C LEU A 57 9.19 5.37 -6.99
N ARG A 58 9.73 6.37 -6.25
CA ARG A 58 9.34 7.77 -6.44
C ARG A 58 9.58 8.22 -7.88
N GLY A 59 8.71 9.06 -8.41
CA GLY A 59 8.69 9.46 -9.81
C GLY A 59 7.88 8.51 -10.71
N LYS A 60 7.42 7.36 -10.18
CA LYS A 60 6.56 6.42 -10.91
C LYS A 60 5.14 6.43 -10.35
N VAL A 61 4.18 6.14 -11.20
CA VAL A 61 2.85 5.68 -10.80
C VAL A 61 2.99 4.23 -10.35
N VAL A 62 2.59 3.93 -9.11
CA VAL A 62 2.74 2.60 -8.53
C VAL A 62 1.37 2.02 -8.20
N MET A 63 1.11 0.80 -8.66
CA MET A 63 -0.04 0.02 -8.23
C MET A 63 0.43 -1.13 -7.34
N LEU A 64 -0.12 -1.21 -6.13
CA LEU A 64 0.03 -2.35 -5.25
C LEU A 64 -1.26 -3.15 -5.28
N GLN A 65 -1.15 -4.46 -5.53
CA GLN A 65 -2.25 -5.41 -5.40
C GLN A 65 -1.99 -6.32 -4.22
N PHE A 66 -2.87 -6.37 -3.23
CA PHE A 66 -2.82 -7.36 -2.17
C PHE A 66 -3.61 -8.59 -2.57
N THR A 67 -2.96 -9.76 -2.49
CA THR A 67 -3.49 -11.02 -3.01
C THR A 67 -3.10 -12.21 -2.13
N ALA A 68 -3.69 -13.37 -2.39
CA ALA A 68 -3.30 -14.66 -1.82
C ALA A 68 -3.88 -15.81 -2.66
N SER A 69 -3.22 -16.98 -2.66
CA SER A 69 -3.64 -18.11 -3.48
C SER A 69 -5.01 -18.70 -3.10
N TRP A 70 -5.41 -18.57 -1.86
CA TRP A 70 -6.71 -19.01 -1.32
C TRP A 70 -7.85 -18.03 -1.61
N CYS A 71 -7.56 -16.85 -2.17
CA CYS A 71 -8.53 -15.79 -2.40
C CYS A 71 -9.21 -15.95 -3.78
N GLY A 72 -10.46 -16.40 -3.80
CA GLY A 72 -11.23 -16.58 -5.05
C GLY A 72 -11.46 -15.29 -5.83
N VAL A 73 -11.69 -14.15 -5.14
CA VAL A 73 -11.88 -12.84 -5.78
C VAL A 73 -10.58 -12.36 -6.42
N CYS A 74 -9.43 -12.58 -5.75
CA CYS A 74 -8.13 -12.24 -6.32
C CYS A 74 -7.86 -13.01 -7.61
N ARG A 75 -8.15 -14.34 -7.62
CA ARG A 75 -8.04 -15.18 -8.82
C ARG A 75 -8.89 -14.69 -9.98
N LYS A 76 -10.06 -14.12 -9.69
CA LYS A 76 -10.93 -13.53 -10.70
C LYS A 76 -10.35 -12.21 -11.24
N GLU A 77 -9.81 -11.35 -10.39
CA GLU A 77 -9.31 -10.02 -10.73
C GLU A 77 -7.97 -10.06 -11.48
N MET A 78 -7.04 -10.94 -11.07
CA MET A 78 -5.66 -10.97 -11.55
C MET A 78 -5.51 -11.06 -13.08
N PRO A 79 -6.27 -11.88 -13.82
CA PRO A 79 -6.19 -11.89 -15.29
C PRO A 79 -6.59 -10.57 -15.94
N PHE A 80 -7.48 -9.80 -15.34
CA PHE A 80 -7.84 -8.47 -15.85
C PHE A 80 -6.74 -7.46 -15.56
N ILE A 81 -6.10 -7.52 -14.37
CA ILE A 81 -4.93 -6.70 -14.06
C ILE A 81 -3.78 -7.00 -15.04
N GLU A 82 -3.53 -8.28 -15.34
CA GLU A 82 -2.53 -8.67 -16.33
C GLU A 82 -2.82 -8.06 -17.68
N LYS A 83 -4.03 -8.28 -18.20
CA LYS A 83 -4.42 -7.89 -19.56
C LYS A 83 -4.54 -6.38 -19.72
N ASP A 84 -5.28 -5.72 -18.82
CA ASP A 84 -5.78 -4.35 -19.03
C ASP A 84 -4.87 -3.30 -18.37
N ILE A 85 -3.94 -3.71 -17.48
CA ILE A 85 -3.00 -2.82 -16.81
C ILE A 85 -1.56 -3.22 -17.11
N TRP A 86 -1.14 -4.45 -16.74
CA TRP A 86 0.26 -4.83 -16.81
C TRP A 86 0.78 -4.90 -18.24
N LEU A 87 0.18 -5.69 -19.11
CA LEU A 87 0.63 -5.84 -20.49
C LEU A 87 0.58 -4.52 -21.28
N LYS A 88 -0.28 -3.60 -20.88
CA LYS A 88 -0.39 -2.27 -21.48
C LYS A 88 0.73 -1.32 -21.06
N HIS A 89 1.22 -1.45 -19.83
CA HIS A 89 2.13 -0.47 -19.23
C HIS A 89 3.48 -1.04 -18.78
N LYS A 90 3.73 -2.34 -18.89
CA LYS A 90 4.96 -3.00 -18.39
C LYS A 90 6.27 -2.41 -18.95
N ASP A 91 6.23 -1.87 -20.16
CA ASP A 91 7.39 -1.27 -20.81
C ASP A 91 7.50 0.25 -20.55
N ASN A 92 6.56 0.83 -19.79
CA ASN A 92 6.62 2.23 -19.39
C ASN A 92 7.46 2.39 -18.11
N SER A 93 8.63 3.03 -18.25
CA SER A 93 9.53 3.25 -17.10
C SER A 93 8.93 4.10 -15.96
N ALA A 94 7.86 4.84 -16.24
CA ALA A 94 7.13 5.65 -15.24
C ALA A 94 6.02 4.85 -14.51
N PHE A 95 5.89 3.54 -14.75
CA PHE A 95 4.91 2.67 -14.09
C PHE A 95 5.59 1.53 -13.32
N ALA A 96 5.00 1.13 -12.23
CA ALA A 96 5.34 -0.08 -11.49
C ALA A 96 4.07 -0.75 -10.95
N LEU A 97 4.02 -2.08 -11.02
CA LEU A 97 2.98 -2.90 -10.42
C LEU A 97 3.62 -4.02 -9.61
N ILE A 98 3.15 -4.23 -8.39
CA ILE A 98 3.61 -5.29 -7.50
C ILE A 98 2.40 -5.98 -6.89
N GLY A 99 2.25 -7.28 -7.12
CA GLY A 99 1.33 -8.12 -6.38
C GLY A 99 2.00 -8.55 -5.07
N ILE A 100 1.36 -8.27 -3.94
CA ILE A 100 1.85 -8.56 -2.59
C ILE A 100 1.07 -9.75 -2.06
N ASP A 101 1.71 -10.91 -2.02
CA ASP A 101 1.09 -12.15 -1.56
C ASP A 101 1.20 -12.27 -0.05
N ARG A 102 0.03 -12.40 0.60
CA ARG A 102 -0.10 -12.34 2.04
C ARG A 102 0.16 -13.70 2.67
N ASP A 103 1.28 -13.79 3.40
CA ASP A 103 1.60 -14.87 4.35
C ASP A 103 1.64 -16.27 3.75
N GLU A 104 2.13 -16.38 2.51
CA GLU A 104 2.34 -17.66 1.83
C GLU A 104 3.81 -17.89 1.48
N PRO A 105 4.30 -19.13 1.45
CA PRO A 105 5.66 -19.45 1.10
C PRO A 105 5.92 -19.27 -0.41
N LEU A 106 7.19 -19.07 -0.77
CA LEU A 106 7.65 -18.73 -2.11
C LEU A 106 7.14 -19.67 -3.21
N ASP A 107 7.22 -20.97 -2.97
CA ASP A 107 6.80 -22.01 -3.92
C ASP A 107 5.31 -21.91 -4.24
N LYS A 108 4.49 -21.59 -3.23
CA LYS A 108 3.06 -21.40 -3.36
C LYS A 108 2.72 -20.14 -4.15
N VAL A 109 3.43 -19.04 -3.90
CA VAL A 109 3.24 -17.79 -4.64
C VAL A 109 3.65 -17.95 -6.11
N ILE A 110 4.74 -18.65 -6.39
CA ILE A 110 5.14 -18.98 -7.77
C ILE A 110 4.08 -19.83 -8.48
N ALA A 111 3.57 -20.88 -7.80
CA ALA A 111 2.52 -21.73 -8.36
C ALA A 111 1.22 -20.95 -8.59
N PHE A 112 0.89 -20.03 -7.69
CA PHE A 112 -0.27 -19.15 -7.80
C PHE A 112 -0.17 -18.22 -9.01
N GLY A 113 0.95 -17.53 -9.20
CA GLY A 113 1.19 -16.70 -10.38
C GLY A 113 1.04 -17.47 -11.68
N LYS A 114 1.62 -18.67 -11.76
CA LYS A 114 1.46 -19.56 -12.92
C LYS A 114 0.00 -19.96 -13.17
N SER A 115 -0.73 -20.29 -12.11
CA SER A 115 -2.13 -20.73 -12.22
C SER A 115 -3.11 -19.64 -12.63
N THR A 116 -2.77 -18.37 -12.36
CA THR A 116 -3.55 -17.19 -12.77
C THR A 116 -3.09 -16.58 -14.08
N GLY A 117 -1.96 -17.05 -14.62
CA GLY A 117 -1.39 -16.59 -15.89
C GLY A 117 -0.80 -15.19 -15.84
N VAL A 118 -0.51 -14.66 -14.65
CA VAL A 118 0.05 -13.31 -14.50
C VAL A 118 1.56 -13.30 -14.66
N THR A 119 2.08 -12.23 -15.24
CA THR A 119 3.51 -12.00 -15.48
C THR A 119 4.07 -10.80 -14.74
N TYR A 120 3.22 -9.99 -14.10
CA TYR A 120 3.70 -8.91 -13.24
C TYR A 120 4.38 -9.44 -11.97
N PRO A 121 5.31 -8.65 -11.40
CA PRO A 121 6.05 -9.04 -10.21
C PRO A 121 5.14 -9.39 -9.04
N LEU A 122 5.33 -10.57 -8.47
CA LEU A 122 4.73 -10.99 -7.20
C LEU A 122 5.81 -10.96 -6.12
N GLY A 123 5.45 -10.50 -4.93
CA GLY A 123 6.34 -10.43 -3.78
C GLY A 123 5.72 -11.03 -2.53
N LEU A 124 6.57 -11.36 -1.57
CA LEU A 124 6.23 -12.10 -0.36
C LEU A 124 6.00 -11.13 0.81
N ASP A 125 4.91 -11.33 1.52
CA ASP A 125 4.58 -10.60 2.75
C ASP A 125 4.41 -11.58 3.93
N PRO A 126 5.51 -12.18 4.43
CA PRO A 126 5.46 -13.10 5.55
C PRO A 126 4.93 -12.41 6.81
N GLY A 127 4.00 -13.08 7.51
CA GLY A 127 3.32 -12.52 8.68
C GLY A 127 2.33 -11.41 8.37
N ALA A 128 2.06 -11.11 7.08
CA ALA A 128 1.17 -10.02 6.67
C ALA A 128 1.59 -8.63 7.18
N ASP A 129 2.90 -8.38 7.31
CA ASP A 129 3.41 -7.13 7.90
C ASP A 129 3.31 -5.93 6.96
N ILE A 130 3.41 -6.15 5.65
CA ILE A 130 3.16 -5.11 4.65
C ILE A 130 1.65 -4.84 4.59
N PHE A 131 0.82 -5.88 4.49
CA PHE A 131 -0.63 -5.74 4.51
C PHE A 131 -1.13 -4.94 5.71
N ALA A 132 -0.59 -5.22 6.90
CA ALA A 132 -0.95 -4.55 8.15
C ALA A 132 -0.59 -3.05 8.22
N LYS A 133 0.23 -2.55 7.27
CA LYS A 133 0.48 -1.10 7.13
C LYS A 133 -0.64 -0.39 6.36
N TYR A 134 -1.47 -1.12 5.63
CA TYR A 134 -2.51 -0.57 4.76
C TYR A 134 -3.92 -0.91 5.23
N ALA A 135 -4.10 -2.05 5.90
CA ALA A 135 -5.41 -2.53 6.33
C ALA A 135 -5.31 -3.30 7.65
N LEU A 136 -6.45 -3.46 8.32
CA LEU A 136 -6.54 -4.33 9.50
C LEU A 136 -6.09 -5.76 9.14
N ARG A 137 -5.29 -6.40 10.01
CA ARG A 137 -4.78 -7.76 9.74
C ARG A 137 -5.86 -8.80 9.45
N ASN A 138 -7.05 -8.64 10.02
CA ASN A 138 -8.21 -9.52 9.81
C ASN A 138 -9.12 -9.07 8.66
N ALA A 139 -8.79 -7.98 7.97
CA ALA A 139 -9.58 -7.52 6.84
C ALA A 139 -9.42 -8.44 5.62
N GLY A 140 -10.41 -8.40 4.72
CA GLY A 140 -10.36 -9.13 3.45
C GLY A 140 -9.17 -8.72 2.60
N ILE A 141 -8.56 -9.68 1.88
CA ILE A 141 -7.26 -9.49 1.22
C ILE A 141 -7.34 -8.70 -0.09
N THR A 142 -8.38 -8.91 -0.92
CA THR A 142 -8.47 -8.29 -2.27
C THR A 142 -8.52 -6.78 -2.17
N ARG A 143 -7.41 -6.11 -2.49
CA ARG A 143 -7.25 -4.66 -2.39
C ARG A 143 -6.26 -4.17 -3.42
N ASN A 144 -6.53 -3.00 -4.00
CA ASN A 144 -5.55 -2.30 -4.81
C ASN A 144 -5.31 -0.90 -4.23
N VAL A 145 -4.06 -0.48 -4.24
CA VAL A 145 -3.62 0.85 -3.81
C VAL A 145 -2.90 1.50 -4.97
N LEU A 146 -3.45 2.58 -5.49
CA LEU A 146 -2.79 3.38 -6.53
C LEU A 146 -2.09 4.57 -5.88
N ILE A 147 -0.82 4.75 -6.25
CA ILE A 147 0.09 5.73 -5.66
C ILE A 147 0.66 6.61 -6.78
N ASP A 148 0.70 7.90 -6.56
CA ASP A 148 1.24 8.87 -7.52
C ASP A 148 2.79 8.95 -7.49
N LYS A 149 3.34 9.77 -8.39
CA LYS A 149 4.79 10.00 -8.53
C LYS A 149 5.44 10.55 -7.25
N ASP A 150 4.67 11.27 -6.43
CA ASP A 150 5.13 11.84 -5.14
C ASP A 150 5.01 10.82 -3.99
N GLY A 151 4.36 9.69 -4.22
CA GLY A 151 4.15 8.62 -3.25
C GLY A 151 2.89 8.78 -2.42
N ARG A 152 1.93 9.60 -2.86
CA ARG A 152 0.63 9.73 -2.22
C ARG A 152 -0.35 8.71 -2.78
N ILE A 153 -1.18 8.18 -1.92
CA ILE A 153 -2.29 7.31 -2.31
C ILE A 153 -3.33 8.17 -3.04
N VAL A 154 -3.72 7.78 -4.24
CA VAL A 154 -4.69 8.51 -5.07
C VAL A 154 -5.97 7.73 -5.34
N MET A 155 -5.95 6.41 -5.12
CA MET A 155 -7.13 5.56 -5.20
C MET A 155 -6.93 4.30 -4.37
N LEU A 156 -8.02 3.83 -3.76
CA LEU A 156 -8.12 2.59 -3.01
C LEU A 156 -9.32 1.81 -3.57
N THR A 157 -9.14 0.54 -3.90
CA THR A 157 -10.24 -0.35 -4.31
C THR A 157 -10.32 -1.57 -3.39
N ARG A 158 -11.49 -2.20 -3.32
CA ARG A 158 -11.71 -3.40 -2.51
C ARG A 158 -12.62 -4.38 -3.22
N LEU A 159 -12.22 -5.66 -3.23
CA LEU A 159 -12.88 -6.71 -4.04
C LEU A 159 -12.74 -6.42 -5.54
N TYR A 160 -13.44 -7.18 -6.38
CA TYR A 160 -13.50 -6.95 -7.81
C TYR A 160 -14.90 -6.50 -8.21
N ASN A 161 -14.96 -5.28 -8.70
CA ASN A 161 -16.13 -4.69 -9.32
C ASN A 161 -15.72 -4.11 -10.67
N GLU A 162 -16.45 -4.40 -11.73
CA GLU A 162 -16.07 -4.02 -13.11
C GLU A 162 -16.01 -2.49 -13.30
N GLU A 163 -16.95 -1.76 -12.71
CA GLU A 163 -16.99 -0.30 -12.81
C GLU A 163 -15.82 0.36 -12.06
N GLU A 164 -15.55 -0.09 -10.82
CA GLU A 164 -14.42 0.39 -10.02
C GLU A 164 -13.09 0.02 -10.67
N PHE A 165 -12.96 -1.18 -11.25
CA PHE A 165 -11.78 -1.61 -11.99
C PHE A 165 -11.55 -0.77 -13.26
N ALA A 166 -12.60 -0.46 -14.02
CA ALA A 166 -12.51 0.44 -15.17
C ALA A 166 -12.06 1.85 -14.74
N ALA A 167 -12.56 2.36 -13.61
CA ALA A 167 -12.13 3.64 -13.05
C ALA A 167 -10.66 3.61 -12.63
N LEU A 168 -10.18 2.51 -12.03
CA LEU A 168 -8.77 2.31 -11.67
C LEU A 168 -7.87 2.32 -12.92
N THR A 169 -8.24 1.55 -13.94
CA THR A 169 -7.50 1.47 -15.21
C THR A 169 -7.41 2.84 -15.88
N LYS A 170 -8.54 3.54 -16.00
CA LYS A 170 -8.59 4.89 -16.55
C LYS A 170 -7.72 5.87 -15.76
N LYS A 171 -7.74 5.79 -14.42
CA LYS A 171 -6.92 6.65 -13.57
C LYS A 171 -5.43 6.44 -13.80
N ILE A 172 -4.98 5.19 -13.98
CA ILE A 172 -3.60 4.85 -14.32
C ILE A 172 -3.21 5.48 -15.66
N ASP A 173 -4.05 5.30 -16.70
CA ASP A 173 -3.84 5.88 -18.03
C ASP A 173 -3.68 7.40 -17.97
N GLU A 174 -4.57 8.09 -17.25
CA GLU A 174 -4.54 9.54 -17.08
C GLU A 174 -3.27 10.03 -16.37
N MET A 175 -2.81 9.28 -15.36
CA MET A 175 -1.61 9.65 -14.59
C MET A 175 -0.33 9.44 -15.39
N LEU A 176 -0.29 8.42 -16.24
CA LEU A 176 0.85 8.13 -17.12
C LEU A 176 0.90 9.05 -18.34
N ALA A 177 -0.22 9.59 -18.80
CA ALA A 177 -0.29 10.55 -19.89
C ALA A 177 0.20 11.96 -19.47
N LYS A 178 0.17 12.29 -18.18
CA LYS A 178 0.68 13.57 -17.65
C LYS A 178 2.21 13.54 -17.60
N LYS A 179 2.83 14.40 -18.42
CA LYS A 179 4.28 14.65 -18.43
C LYS A 179 4.74 15.35 -17.17
#